data_42210b3a8a34f9239072c4b2f571ef0c
#
_entry.id   42210b3a8a34f9239072c4b2f571ef0c
#
_cell.length_a   1.000
_cell.length_b   1.000
_cell.length_c   1.000
_cell.angle_alpha   90.00
_cell.angle_beta   90.00
_cell.angle_gamma   90.00
#
_symmetry.space_group_name_H-M   'P 1'
#
loop_
_entity.id
_entity.type
_entity.pdbx_description
1 polymer ?
#
loop_
_entity_poly.entity_id
_entity_poly.type
_entity_poly.pdbx_seq_one_letter_code
_entity_poly.pdbx_strand_id
1 'polypeptide(L)'
;LMKELNVNAVRTSHYPNSPEFYMLCDTFGIYVMDEADLEMHGACSRDGRYEIDLWKEYAENEFFTPGITDRHAALVERDKNRPSVIIWSLGNESSFGKAFFGGANYIKRRDNTRPVHYEGLQNADSKYYYTELVDMVSMMYPSFEKIREDVLENEKETRPFVLCEYTHAMGNSCGDIAEYWDMIYNNEQMMGGFIWEWADHGIKTDQGFLYGGDFKEPEHDGNFCADGLLTPDRKLKSNALEMKAVYSGKTHSEVCKIDAPASTYKFSSTINIEVNEHTGEITSIKADGNEVLRTPIHFNIIRYTDNDRDLVAHWIDRCHLEACKPHIFSCEKTENTYKFTGVLAANCLMPAVEFELKYEVLANTLIATISYKIADYIESLPRFGIEFGVDKSHGNFSYVGFGPTESYVDKHVACEYGYYVSSAEENYDREYIRPQESGSHYACKYLAVKDLFKVTADLPFSCSVNPFTTEQLRTTLHSFELEENDFVNVCIDLAMRGVGSKSCGPDLPPEYEIPKTYSNTFKFVF
;
A
#
# COMPACT_ATOMS: atom_id res chain seq x y z
N LEU A 1 -13.10 6.25 18.21
CA LEU A 1 -11.96 6.15 17.27
C LEU A 1 -12.35 6.63 15.86
N MET A 2 -13.44 6.13 15.24
CA MET A 2 -13.90 6.59 13.93
C MET A 2 -14.02 8.11 13.83
N LYS A 3 -14.66 8.77 14.81
CA LYS A 3 -14.76 10.25 14.85
C LYS A 3 -13.41 10.95 14.99
N GLU A 4 -12.47 10.37 15.76
CA GLU A 4 -11.11 10.90 15.91
C GLU A 4 -10.30 10.81 14.60
N LEU A 5 -10.67 9.87 13.74
CA LEU A 5 -10.09 9.65 12.41
C LEU A 5 -10.87 10.35 11.27
N ASN A 6 -11.78 11.28 11.62
CA ASN A 6 -12.61 12.03 10.67
C ASN A 6 -13.60 11.17 9.84
N VAL A 7 -13.87 9.93 10.25
CA VAL A 7 -14.89 9.09 9.62
C VAL A 7 -16.27 9.62 10.01
N ASN A 8 -17.13 9.87 9.02
CA ASN A 8 -18.50 10.36 9.22
C ASN A 8 -19.59 9.37 8.78
N ALA A 9 -19.22 8.33 8.02
CA ALA A 9 -20.14 7.31 7.54
C ALA A 9 -19.50 5.92 7.56
N VAL A 10 -20.34 4.88 7.65
CA VAL A 10 -19.94 3.48 7.56
C VAL A 10 -20.93 2.72 6.68
N ARG A 11 -20.44 1.71 5.96
CA ARG A 11 -21.25 0.66 5.32
C ARG A 11 -21.14 -0.60 6.15
N THR A 12 -22.27 -1.24 6.43
CA THR A 12 -22.32 -2.46 7.25
C THR A 12 -22.03 -3.71 6.42
N SER A 13 -20.90 -3.73 5.73
CA SER A 13 -20.48 -4.82 4.83
C SER A 13 -20.35 -6.17 5.57
N HIS A 14 -20.99 -7.25 5.17
CA HIS A 14 -22.02 -7.38 4.11
C HIS A 14 -23.29 -7.95 4.76
N TYR A 15 -23.66 -7.43 5.90
CA TYR A 15 -24.81 -7.83 6.72
C TYR A 15 -25.11 -6.78 7.80
N PRO A 16 -26.36 -6.74 8.31
CA PRO A 16 -26.71 -5.83 9.38
C PRO A 16 -25.91 -6.10 10.66
N ASN A 17 -25.39 -5.05 11.29
CA ASN A 17 -24.65 -5.13 12.55
C ASN A 17 -25.56 -5.35 13.77
N SER A 18 -24.97 -5.46 14.96
CA SER A 18 -25.74 -5.56 16.20
C SER A 18 -26.57 -4.29 16.45
N PRO A 19 -27.71 -4.36 17.13
CA PRO A 19 -28.52 -3.19 17.45
C PRO A 19 -27.74 -2.09 18.22
N GLU A 20 -26.78 -2.49 19.05
CA GLU A 20 -25.92 -1.58 19.83
C GLU A 20 -25.05 -0.73 18.91
N PHE A 21 -24.59 -1.28 17.80
CA PHE A 21 -23.80 -0.54 16.81
C PHE A 21 -24.57 0.67 16.28
N TYR A 22 -25.82 0.48 15.87
CA TYR A 22 -26.68 1.58 15.37
C TYR A 22 -26.99 2.60 16.46
N MET A 23 -27.21 2.15 17.72
CA MET A 23 -27.38 3.06 18.87
C MET A 23 -26.15 3.94 19.08
N LEU A 24 -24.95 3.40 18.90
CA LEU A 24 -23.71 4.15 18.94
C LEU A 24 -23.59 5.10 17.75
N CYS A 25 -23.93 4.67 16.54
CA CYS A 25 -23.96 5.54 15.35
C CYS A 25 -24.94 6.71 15.55
N ASP A 26 -26.15 6.46 16.09
CA ASP A 26 -27.11 7.50 16.45
C ASP A 26 -26.53 8.49 17.44
N THR A 27 -25.82 7.99 18.46
CA THR A 27 -25.24 8.80 19.56
C THR A 27 -24.07 9.65 19.09
N PHE A 28 -23.17 9.07 18.30
CA PHE A 28 -21.93 9.74 17.86
C PHE A 28 -22.10 10.50 16.53
N GLY A 29 -23.26 10.42 15.87
CA GLY A 29 -23.51 11.08 14.59
C GLY A 29 -22.65 10.50 13.46
N ILE A 30 -22.65 9.17 13.33
CA ILE A 30 -22.06 8.45 12.20
C ILE A 30 -23.21 7.99 11.31
N TYR A 31 -23.20 8.38 10.04
CA TYR A 31 -24.15 7.91 9.05
C TYR A 31 -23.92 6.44 8.70
N VAL A 32 -24.98 5.73 8.37
CA VAL A 32 -24.93 4.31 8.05
C VAL A 32 -25.57 4.04 6.70
N MET A 33 -24.82 3.38 5.82
CA MET A 33 -25.37 2.61 4.70
C MET A 33 -25.59 1.19 5.24
N ASP A 34 -26.86 0.87 5.49
CA ASP A 34 -27.24 -0.39 6.11
C ASP A 34 -27.49 -1.46 5.04
N GLU A 35 -26.72 -2.57 5.10
CA GLU A 35 -26.67 -3.57 4.04
C GLU A 35 -27.36 -4.86 4.42
N ALA A 36 -28.14 -5.38 3.49
CA ALA A 36 -28.81 -6.66 3.66
C ALA A 36 -27.80 -7.82 3.63
N ASP A 37 -28.09 -8.84 4.42
CA ASP A 37 -27.38 -10.12 4.45
C ASP A 37 -27.56 -10.90 3.14
N LEU A 38 -26.91 -10.43 2.08
CA LEU A 38 -26.98 -11.00 0.74
C LEU A 38 -25.63 -10.89 0.03
N GLU A 39 -24.97 -12.03 -0.12
CA GLU A 39 -23.66 -12.20 -0.75
C GLU A 39 -23.66 -13.52 -1.52
N MET A 40 -23.31 -13.48 -2.81
CA MET A 40 -23.24 -14.68 -3.65
C MET A 40 -21.85 -14.92 -4.24
N HIS A 41 -20.82 -14.27 -3.72
CA HIS A 41 -19.45 -14.36 -4.22
C HIS A 41 -18.99 -15.83 -4.35
N GLY A 42 -19.12 -16.62 -3.28
CA GLY A 42 -18.73 -18.02 -3.28
C GLY A 42 -19.46 -18.91 -4.29
N ALA A 43 -20.65 -18.49 -4.76
CA ALA A 43 -21.40 -19.23 -5.79
C ALA A 43 -20.77 -19.08 -7.20
N CYS A 44 -19.89 -18.13 -7.41
CA CYS A 44 -19.15 -17.95 -8.67
C CYS A 44 -17.95 -18.89 -8.82
N SER A 45 -17.54 -19.59 -7.76
CA SER A 45 -16.45 -20.56 -7.83
C SER A 45 -16.98 -21.91 -8.29
N ARG A 46 -16.60 -22.34 -9.49
CA ARG A 46 -16.94 -23.65 -10.06
C ARG A 46 -15.70 -24.33 -10.59
N ASP A 47 -15.41 -25.54 -10.14
CA ASP A 47 -14.26 -26.34 -10.60
C ASP A 47 -12.91 -25.58 -10.50
N GLY A 48 -12.73 -24.76 -9.44
CA GLY A 48 -11.53 -23.93 -9.23
C GLY A 48 -11.40 -22.75 -10.19
N ARG A 49 -12.47 -22.36 -10.88
CA ARG A 49 -12.54 -21.17 -11.73
C ARG A 49 -13.59 -20.21 -11.18
N TYR A 50 -13.26 -18.91 -11.24
CA TYR A 50 -14.17 -17.85 -10.89
C TYR A 50 -14.96 -17.41 -12.14
N GLU A 51 -16.30 -17.59 -12.11
CA GLU A 51 -17.21 -17.31 -13.23
C GLU A 51 -18.25 -16.26 -12.80
N ILE A 52 -17.95 -14.98 -12.97
CA ILE A 52 -18.82 -13.87 -12.56
C ILE A 52 -20.23 -13.92 -13.19
N ASP A 53 -20.37 -14.51 -14.38
CA ASP A 53 -21.67 -14.64 -15.03
C ASP A 53 -22.66 -15.54 -14.26
N LEU A 54 -22.18 -16.36 -13.31
CA LEU A 54 -23.06 -17.14 -12.42
C LEU A 54 -23.90 -16.24 -11.52
N TRP A 55 -23.40 -15.05 -11.15
CA TRP A 55 -24.21 -14.08 -10.40
C TRP A 55 -25.47 -13.69 -11.16
N LYS A 56 -25.42 -13.54 -12.50
CA LYS A 56 -26.57 -13.23 -13.35
C LYS A 56 -27.56 -14.37 -13.35
N GLU A 57 -27.09 -15.63 -13.37
CA GLU A 57 -27.98 -16.81 -13.32
C GLU A 57 -28.79 -16.83 -12.01
N TYR A 58 -28.15 -16.55 -10.88
CA TYR A 58 -28.83 -16.50 -9.57
C TYR A 58 -29.75 -15.29 -9.48
N ALA A 59 -29.33 -14.11 -9.91
CA ALA A 59 -30.13 -12.89 -9.89
C ALA A 59 -31.37 -12.95 -10.77
N GLU A 60 -31.35 -13.68 -11.90
CA GLU A 60 -32.49 -13.89 -12.80
C GLU A 60 -33.41 -15.02 -12.31
N ASN A 61 -32.98 -15.86 -11.39
CA ASN A 61 -33.75 -17.03 -10.93
C ASN A 61 -34.75 -16.64 -9.84
N GLU A 62 -36.04 -16.57 -10.21
CA GLU A 62 -37.14 -16.18 -9.33
C GLU A 62 -37.31 -17.15 -8.12
N PHE A 63 -36.67 -18.33 -8.11
CA PHE A 63 -36.65 -19.24 -6.96
C PHE A 63 -36.07 -18.53 -5.72
N PHE A 64 -35.12 -17.63 -5.88
CA PHE A 64 -34.50 -16.92 -4.78
C PHE A 64 -35.31 -15.69 -4.29
N THR A 65 -36.31 -15.24 -5.05
CA THR A 65 -37.11 -14.04 -4.72
C THR A 65 -37.65 -14.03 -3.28
N PRO A 66 -38.26 -15.10 -2.75
CA PRO A 66 -38.77 -15.08 -1.38
C PRO A 66 -37.69 -14.87 -0.33
N GLY A 67 -36.53 -15.52 -0.45
CA GLY A 67 -35.43 -15.41 0.48
C GLY A 67 -34.75 -14.03 0.43
N ILE A 68 -34.56 -13.48 -0.79
CA ILE A 68 -34.03 -12.13 -0.98
C ILE A 68 -34.98 -11.07 -0.42
N THR A 69 -36.29 -11.21 -0.70
CA THR A 69 -37.31 -10.29 -0.18
C THR A 69 -37.39 -10.31 1.35
N ASP A 70 -37.27 -11.48 1.95
CA ASP A 70 -37.29 -11.64 3.42
C ASP A 70 -36.11 -10.91 4.08
N ARG A 71 -34.88 -11.04 3.53
CA ARG A 71 -33.69 -10.30 4.01
C ARG A 71 -33.86 -8.79 3.92
N HIS A 72 -34.33 -8.29 2.80
CA HIS A 72 -34.60 -6.86 2.62
C HIS A 72 -35.68 -6.34 3.57
N ALA A 73 -36.74 -7.13 3.76
CA ALA A 73 -37.81 -6.78 4.69
C ALA A 73 -37.31 -6.78 6.14
N ALA A 74 -36.54 -7.80 6.54
CA ALA A 74 -35.97 -7.88 7.88
C ALA A 74 -35.04 -6.69 8.18
N LEU A 75 -34.16 -6.31 7.25
CA LEU A 75 -33.30 -5.12 7.32
C LEU A 75 -34.12 -3.87 7.65
N VAL A 76 -35.07 -3.53 6.79
CA VAL A 76 -35.86 -2.32 6.92
C VAL A 76 -36.73 -2.33 8.17
N GLU A 77 -37.44 -3.43 8.46
CA GLU A 77 -38.31 -3.51 9.63
C GLU A 77 -37.56 -3.39 10.95
N ARG A 78 -36.32 -3.89 11.02
CA ARG A 78 -35.47 -3.77 12.19
C ARG A 78 -34.96 -2.34 12.41
N ASP A 79 -34.45 -1.69 11.33
CA ASP A 79 -33.62 -0.50 11.46
C ASP A 79 -34.26 0.82 10.95
N LYS A 80 -35.49 0.79 10.40
CA LYS A 80 -36.21 1.98 9.88
C LYS A 80 -36.32 3.15 10.86
N ASN A 81 -36.25 2.90 12.15
CA ASN A 81 -36.34 3.91 13.20
C ASN A 81 -34.97 4.43 13.67
N ARG A 82 -33.87 4.02 13.01
CA ARG A 82 -32.53 4.52 13.30
C ARG A 82 -32.24 5.77 12.48
N PRO A 83 -32.06 6.94 13.10
CA PRO A 83 -31.78 8.18 12.37
C PRO A 83 -30.39 8.18 11.71
N SER A 84 -29.45 7.38 12.19
CA SER A 84 -28.12 7.20 11.58
C SER A 84 -28.19 6.49 10.23
N VAL A 85 -29.15 5.59 10.03
CA VAL A 85 -29.34 4.90 8.74
C VAL A 85 -29.88 5.88 7.73
N ILE A 86 -29.11 6.16 6.67
CA ILE A 86 -29.47 7.14 5.63
C ILE A 86 -29.60 6.51 4.25
N ILE A 87 -29.09 5.29 4.04
CA ILE A 87 -29.11 4.56 2.78
C ILE A 87 -29.43 3.09 3.08
N TRP A 88 -30.31 2.47 2.29
CA TRP A 88 -30.55 1.03 2.29
C TRP A 88 -29.73 0.38 1.18
N SER A 89 -28.93 -0.64 1.49
CA SER A 89 -28.16 -1.40 0.52
C SER A 89 -28.76 -2.80 0.32
N LEU A 90 -28.93 -3.23 -0.93
CA LEU A 90 -29.56 -4.49 -1.28
C LEU A 90 -28.66 -5.71 -1.04
N GLY A 91 -27.38 -5.51 -0.77
CA GLY A 91 -26.39 -6.55 -0.58
C GLY A 91 -25.10 -6.29 -1.35
N ASN A 92 -24.31 -7.35 -1.51
CA ASN A 92 -22.99 -7.30 -2.14
C ASN A 92 -22.86 -8.40 -3.22
N GLU A 93 -22.00 -8.20 -4.20
CA GLU A 93 -21.46 -9.13 -5.21
C GLU A 93 -22.42 -10.26 -5.66
N SER A 94 -23.60 -9.90 -6.12
CA SER A 94 -24.67 -10.86 -6.47
C SER A 94 -25.41 -10.50 -7.75
N SER A 95 -24.91 -9.56 -8.57
CA SER A 95 -25.61 -9.01 -9.76
C SER A 95 -27.01 -8.50 -9.44
N PHE A 96 -27.80 -8.13 -10.42
CA PHE A 96 -29.16 -7.66 -10.26
C PHE A 96 -30.08 -8.26 -11.34
N GLY A 97 -31.23 -8.73 -10.92
CA GLY A 97 -32.21 -9.36 -11.81
C GLY A 97 -33.57 -9.55 -11.14
N LYS A 98 -34.42 -10.40 -11.72
CA LYS A 98 -35.80 -10.59 -11.28
C LYS A 98 -35.95 -11.01 -9.81
N ALA A 99 -34.99 -11.76 -9.28
CA ALA A 99 -35.00 -12.22 -7.90
C ALA A 99 -34.96 -11.05 -6.89
N PHE A 100 -34.36 -9.91 -7.27
CA PHE A 100 -34.23 -8.70 -6.44
C PHE A 100 -35.46 -7.80 -6.44
N PHE A 101 -36.35 -7.90 -7.47
CA PHE A 101 -37.47 -6.98 -7.64
C PHE A 101 -38.43 -6.97 -6.46
N GLY A 102 -38.71 -8.13 -5.87
CA GLY A 102 -39.58 -8.24 -4.70
C GLY A 102 -39.08 -7.42 -3.52
N GLY A 103 -37.81 -7.61 -3.19
CA GLY A 103 -37.16 -6.96 -2.05
C GLY A 103 -36.94 -5.46 -2.28
N ALA A 104 -36.41 -5.08 -3.44
CA ALA A 104 -36.20 -3.66 -3.76
C ALA A 104 -37.52 -2.86 -3.76
N ASN A 105 -38.58 -3.43 -4.35
CA ASN A 105 -39.91 -2.83 -4.28
C ASN A 105 -40.47 -2.78 -2.85
N TYR A 106 -40.17 -3.77 -2.00
CA TYR A 106 -40.58 -3.75 -0.61
C TYR A 106 -39.95 -2.52 0.09
N ILE A 107 -38.63 -2.33 -0.02
CA ILE A 107 -37.92 -1.21 0.56
C ILE A 107 -38.55 0.12 0.11
N LYS A 108 -38.67 0.34 -1.20
CA LYS A 108 -39.22 1.58 -1.80
C LYS A 108 -40.64 1.91 -1.32
N ARG A 109 -41.47 0.90 -1.07
CA ARG A 109 -42.85 1.10 -0.58
C ARG A 109 -42.89 1.29 0.93
N ARG A 110 -41.98 0.63 1.66
CA ARG A 110 -41.99 0.65 3.12
C ARG A 110 -41.30 1.88 3.69
N ASP A 111 -40.24 2.34 3.04
CA ASP A 111 -39.51 3.54 3.38
C ASP A 111 -39.09 4.26 2.09
N ASN A 112 -39.86 5.31 1.73
CA ASN A 112 -39.59 6.16 0.57
C ASN A 112 -38.77 7.41 0.95
N THR A 113 -38.25 7.48 2.14
CA THR A 113 -37.46 8.63 2.65
C THR A 113 -35.98 8.46 2.48
N ARG A 114 -35.49 7.22 2.31
CA ARG A 114 -34.08 6.88 2.13
C ARG A 114 -33.81 6.28 0.76
N PRO A 115 -32.70 6.66 0.12
CA PRO A 115 -32.31 6.09 -1.16
C PRO A 115 -31.89 4.63 -1.01
N VAL A 116 -31.96 3.90 -2.11
CA VAL A 116 -31.54 2.50 -2.24
C VAL A 116 -30.24 2.44 -3.03
N HIS A 117 -29.26 1.77 -2.46
CA HIS A 117 -27.95 1.47 -3.03
C HIS A 117 -27.87 0.01 -3.47
N TYR A 118 -27.15 -0.23 -4.56
CA TYR A 118 -26.68 -1.56 -4.92
C TYR A 118 -25.55 -1.52 -5.96
N GLU A 119 -24.37 -2.05 -5.63
CA GLU A 119 -23.25 -2.12 -6.58
C GLU A 119 -23.44 -3.18 -7.66
N GLY A 120 -24.16 -4.26 -7.36
CA GLY A 120 -24.41 -5.38 -8.28
C GLY A 120 -25.06 -5.01 -9.61
N LEU A 121 -25.52 -3.77 -9.78
CA LEU A 121 -25.94 -3.25 -11.09
C LEU A 121 -24.80 -3.20 -12.12
N GLN A 122 -23.55 -3.04 -11.68
CA GLN A 122 -22.38 -3.02 -12.57
C GLN A 122 -22.20 -4.37 -13.30
N ASN A 123 -22.61 -5.47 -12.65
CA ASN A 123 -22.50 -6.82 -13.15
C ASN A 123 -23.83 -7.38 -13.69
N ALA A 124 -24.88 -6.56 -13.77
CA ALA A 124 -26.19 -6.97 -14.25
C ALA A 124 -26.31 -6.92 -15.78
N ASP A 125 -27.38 -7.48 -16.32
CA ASP A 125 -27.77 -7.19 -17.71
C ASP A 125 -27.97 -5.70 -17.90
N SER A 126 -27.48 -5.14 -19.01
CA SER A 126 -27.59 -3.70 -19.34
C SER A 126 -29.02 -3.16 -19.30
N LYS A 127 -30.02 -4.01 -19.52
CA LYS A 127 -31.46 -3.66 -19.40
C LYS A 127 -31.88 -3.19 -18.00
N TYR A 128 -31.12 -3.56 -16.96
CA TYR A 128 -31.40 -3.20 -15.57
C TYR A 128 -30.59 -2.02 -15.06
N TYR A 129 -29.56 -1.59 -15.78
CA TYR A 129 -28.63 -0.56 -15.32
C TYR A 129 -29.34 0.75 -14.89
N TYR A 130 -30.36 1.17 -15.62
CA TYR A 130 -31.14 2.36 -15.31
C TYR A 130 -32.48 2.04 -14.61
N THR A 131 -32.53 0.99 -13.79
CA THR A 131 -33.74 0.66 -13.01
C THR A 131 -34.09 1.78 -12.01
N GLU A 132 -35.37 2.11 -11.85
CA GLU A 132 -35.86 3.04 -10.82
C GLU A 132 -35.78 2.46 -9.38
N LEU A 133 -35.39 1.20 -9.24
CA LEU A 133 -35.29 0.52 -7.95
C LEU A 133 -34.01 0.85 -7.17
N VAL A 134 -32.99 1.40 -7.86
CA VAL A 134 -31.71 1.79 -7.27
C VAL A 134 -31.43 3.26 -7.61
N ASP A 135 -31.12 4.07 -6.59
CA ASP A 135 -31.08 5.52 -6.68
C ASP A 135 -29.71 6.10 -6.98
N MET A 136 -28.65 5.29 -6.93
CA MET A 136 -27.28 5.76 -7.09
C MET A 136 -26.44 4.79 -7.91
N VAL A 137 -25.35 5.29 -8.48
CA VAL A 137 -24.31 4.48 -9.11
C VAL A 137 -23.26 4.14 -8.05
N SER A 138 -22.77 2.92 -8.09
CA SER A 138 -21.77 2.45 -7.15
C SER A 138 -20.75 1.56 -7.84
N MET A 139 -19.50 1.67 -7.46
CA MET A 139 -18.41 0.82 -7.95
C MET A 139 -17.46 0.43 -6.81
N MET A 140 -16.84 -0.75 -6.97
CA MET A 140 -15.72 -1.21 -6.15
C MET A 140 -14.42 -0.95 -6.90
N TYR A 141 -13.46 -0.33 -6.23
CA TYR A 141 -12.08 -0.16 -6.70
C TYR A 141 -11.92 0.31 -8.16
N PRO A 142 -12.73 1.24 -8.66
CA PRO A 142 -12.61 1.71 -10.03
C PRO A 142 -11.33 2.53 -10.20
N SER A 143 -10.69 2.43 -11.37
CA SER A 143 -9.64 3.38 -11.74
C SER A 143 -10.20 4.80 -11.89
N PHE A 144 -9.34 5.82 -11.74
CA PHE A 144 -9.73 7.22 -11.95
C PHE A 144 -10.28 7.48 -13.35
N GLU A 145 -9.72 6.80 -14.35
CA GLU A 145 -10.19 6.86 -15.73
C GLU A 145 -11.60 6.29 -15.87
N LYS A 146 -11.84 5.12 -15.28
CA LYS A 146 -13.17 4.49 -15.27
C LYS A 146 -14.25 5.38 -14.63
N ILE A 147 -13.93 6.05 -13.52
CA ILE A 147 -14.86 7.00 -12.88
C ILE A 147 -15.17 8.14 -13.85
N ARG A 148 -14.15 8.71 -14.51
CA ARG A 148 -14.38 9.81 -15.47
C ARG A 148 -15.26 9.37 -16.62
N GLU A 149 -14.90 8.28 -17.30
CA GLU A 149 -15.59 7.82 -18.51
C GLU A 149 -17.01 7.34 -18.23
N ASP A 150 -17.20 6.48 -17.22
CA ASP A 150 -18.48 5.82 -16.97
C ASP A 150 -19.48 6.72 -16.19
N VAL A 151 -18.98 7.68 -15.43
CA VAL A 151 -19.81 8.49 -14.52
C VAL A 151 -19.75 9.98 -14.84
N LEU A 152 -18.58 10.62 -14.69
CA LEU A 152 -18.48 12.08 -14.70
C LEU A 152 -18.64 12.69 -16.11
N GLU A 153 -18.19 12.02 -17.15
CA GLU A 153 -18.28 12.43 -18.55
C GLU A 153 -19.48 11.79 -19.29
N ASN A 154 -20.20 10.88 -18.61
CA ASN A 154 -21.35 10.20 -19.18
C ASN A 154 -22.62 11.04 -18.99
N GLU A 155 -23.02 11.83 -19.99
CA GLU A 155 -24.21 12.69 -19.96
C GLU A 155 -25.53 11.96 -19.63
N LYS A 156 -25.57 10.62 -19.78
CA LYS A 156 -26.75 9.81 -19.45
C LYS A 156 -26.77 9.41 -17.97
N GLU A 157 -25.65 9.49 -17.27
CA GLU A 157 -25.58 9.13 -15.87
C GLU A 157 -25.70 10.38 -15.00
N THR A 158 -26.86 10.53 -14.39
CA THR A 158 -27.19 11.69 -13.56
C THR A 158 -27.40 11.34 -12.08
N ARG A 159 -27.34 10.05 -11.76
CA ARG A 159 -27.45 9.60 -10.36
C ARG A 159 -26.20 9.98 -9.57
N PRO A 160 -26.33 10.21 -8.26
CA PRO A 160 -25.15 10.37 -7.41
C PRO A 160 -24.28 9.10 -7.43
N PHE A 161 -22.97 9.28 -7.33
CA PHE A 161 -21.98 8.21 -7.38
C PHE A 161 -21.32 8.02 -6.00
N VAL A 162 -21.18 6.77 -5.59
CA VAL A 162 -20.48 6.37 -4.36
C VAL A 162 -19.48 5.27 -4.65
N LEU A 163 -18.30 5.34 -4.03
CA LEU A 163 -17.33 4.26 -3.99
C LEU A 163 -17.73 3.35 -2.82
N CYS A 164 -18.45 2.26 -3.09
CA CYS A 164 -18.90 1.37 -2.00
C CYS A 164 -17.73 0.59 -1.38
N GLU A 165 -16.64 0.42 -2.13
CA GLU A 165 -15.33 -0.03 -1.66
C GLU A 165 -14.24 0.67 -2.49
N TYR A 166 -13.21 1.17 -1.82
CA TYR A 166 -12.06 1.78 -2.49
C TYR A 166 -10.84 1.76 -1.55
N THR A 167 -9.66 2.04 -2.11
CA THR A 167 -8.41 2.16 -1.33
C THR A 167 -8.23 0.97 -0.39
N HIS A 168 -8.13 -0.24 -0.97
CA HIS A 168 -7.99 -1.50 -0.22
C HIS A 168 -6.79 -1.43 0.74
N ALA A 169 -7.05 -1.46 2.06
CA ALA A 169 -6.07 -1.11 3.10
C ALA A 169 -5.17 -2.28 3.52
N MET A 170 -4.94 -3.24 2.63
CA MET A 170 -4.15 -4.44 2.91
C MET A 170 -2.67 -4.10 3.12
N GLY A 171 -2.16 -4.39 4.32
CA GLY A 171 -0.77 -4.14 4.68
C GLY A 171 -0.38 -2.66 4.51
N ASN A 172 0.81 -2.41 3.97
CA ASN A 172 1.28 -1.07 3.63
C ASN A 172 0.71 -0.65 2.27
N SER A 173 -0.31 0.20 2.29
CA SER A 173 -1.14 0.59 1.15
C SER A 173 -1.72 2.00 1.35
N CYS A 174 -2.87 2.29 0.70
CA CYS A 174 -3.61 3.55 0.78
C CYS A 174 -2.85 4.75 0.21
N GLY A 175 -1.98 4.52 -0.78
CA GLY A 175 -1.24 5.60 -1.44
C GLY A 175 -2.09 6.41 -2.43
N ASP A 176 -3.24 5.89 -2.85
CA ASP A 176 -4.13 6.50 -3.84
C ASP A 176 -5.31 7.28 -3.24
N ILE A 177 -5.40 7.34 -1.91
CA ILE A 177 -6.55 7.97 -1.23
C ILE A 177 -6.65 9.46 -1.50
N ALA A 178 -5.53 10.16 -1.67
CA ALA A 178 -5.51 11.59 -1.91
C ALA A 178 -6.12 11.94 -3.27
N GLU A 179 -5.84 11.16 -4.31
CA GLU A 179 -6.35 11.34 -5.67
C GLU A 179 -7.85 11.09 -5.75
N TYR A 180 -8.36 10.03 -5.05
CA TYR A 180 -9.82 9.82 -4.95
C TYR A 180 -10.50 11.01 -4.29
N TRP A 181 -9.93 11.57 -3.22
CA TRP A 181 -10.54 12.69 -2.51
C TRP A 181 -10.41 14.02 -3.24
N ASP A 182 -9.35 14.21 -4.02
CA ASP A 182 -9.29 15.35 -4.96
C ASP A 182 -10.43 15.26 -5.98
N MET A 183 -10.66 14.06 -6.54
CA MET A 183 -11.77 13.84 -7.47
C MET A 183 -13.14 14.06 -6.80
N ILE A 184 -13.34 13.53 -5.57
CA ILE A 184 -14.59 13.66 -4.81
C ILE A 184 -14.89 15.13 -4.51
N TYR A 185 -13.93 15.91 -4.04
CA TYR A 185 -14.15 17.32 -3.69
C TYR A 185 -14.39 18.21 -4.90
N ASN A 186 -13.90 17.84 -6.07
CA ASN A 186 -14.05 18.62 -7.29
C ASN A 186 -15.29 18.25 -8.15
N ASN A 187 -16.09 17.25 -7.75
CA ASN A 187 -17.24 16.78 -8.53
C ASN A 187 -18.48 16.58 -7.66
N GLU A 188 -19.51 17.40 -7.87
CA GLU A 188 -20.77 17.38 -7.11
C GLU A 188 -21.55 16.05 -7.21
N GLN A 189 -21.32 15.27 -8.26
CA GLN A 189 -21.96 13.96 -8.44
C GLN A 189 -21.38 12.90 -7.50
N MET A 190 -20.14 13.08 -7.00
CA MET A 190 -19.48 12.14 -6.11
C MET A 190 -19.86 12.39 -4.65
N MET A 191 -20.42 11.37 -3.99
CA MET A 191 -20.89 11.44 -2.60
C MET A 191 -19.77 11.16 -1.58
N GLY A 192 -18.71 10.44 -1.99
CA GLY A 192 -17.66 9.93 -1.12
C GLY A 192 -17.45 8.44 -1.33
N GLY A 193 -16.88 7.77 -0.32
CA GLY A 193 -16.59 6.35 -0.41
C GLY A 193 -16.35 5.68 0.94
N PHE A 194 -16.38 4.34 0.93
CA PHE A 194 -16.13 3.48 2.08
C PHE A 194 -14.83 2.70 1.84
N ILE A 195 -13.80 2.97 2.63
CA ILE A 195 -12.51 2.25 2.56
C ILE A 195 -12.74 0.79 2.97
N TRP A 196 -12.19 -0.13 2.23
CA TRP A 196 -12.06 -1.52 2.60
C TRP A 196 -10.70 -1.75 3.24
N GLU A 197 -10.59 -2.04 4.56
CA GLU A 197 -11.70 -1.97 5.51
C GLU A 197 -11.25 -1.33 6.84
N TRP A 198 -12.06 -1.47 7.88
CA TRP A 198 -11.81 -0.78 9.15
C TRP A 198 -10.68 -1.39 9.95
N ALA A 199 -10.61 -2.72 10.07
CA ALA A 199 -9.59 -3.36 10.89
C ALA A 199 -9.29 -4.79 10.43
N ASP A 200 -8.02 -5.18 10.49
CA ASP A 200 -7.58 -6.54 10.20
C ASP A 200 -8.36 -7.60 10.99
N HIS A 201 -8.67 -8.73 10.39
CA HIS A 201 -9.39 -9.86 11.00
C HIS A 201 -8.44 -10.94 11.54
N GLY A 202 -7.39 -10.56 12.23
CA GLY A 202 -6.47 -11.49 12.89
C GLY A 202 -7.03 -12.01 14.22
N ILE A 203 -6.74 -13.28 14.53
CA ILE A 203 -7.09 -13.90 15.81
C ILE A 203 -5.93 -13.81 16.77
N LYS A 204 -6.14 -13.17 17.92
CA LYS A 204 -5.10 -12.99 18.94
C LYS A 204 -4.80 -14.27 19.68
N THR A 205 -3.53 -14.62 19.79
CA THR A 205 -2.99 -15.74 20.57
C THR A 205 -1.90 -15.29 21.52
N ASP A 206 -1.36 -16.19 22.32
CA ASP A 206 -0.22 -15.89 23.20
C ASP A 206 1.07 -15.57 22.44
N GLN A 207 1.19 -15.98 21.17
CA GLN A 207 2.35 -15.72 20.32
C GLN A 207 2.21 -14.41 19.54
N GLY A 208 1.00 -14.01 19.18
CA GLY A 208 0.69 -12.87 18.33
C GLY A 208 -0.63 -13.09 17.59
N PHE A 209 -0.81 -12.40 16.47
CA PHE A 209 -1.99 -12.57 15.63
C PHE A 209 -1.77 -13.67 14.59
N LEU A 210 -2.78 -14.53 14.44
CA LEU A 210 -2.90 -15.55 13.41
C LEU A 210 -3.96 -15.15 12.39
N TYR A 211 -3.82 -15.64 11.15
CA TYR A 211 -4.73 -15.37 10.03
C TYR A 211 -5.08 -16.64 9.26
N GLY A 212 -5.73 -16.53 8.10
CA GLY A 212 -6.21 -17.66 7.32
C GLY A 212 -5.13 -18.68 6.97
N GLY A 213 -5.41 -19.97 7.16
CA GLY A 213 -4.49 -21.10 6.97
C GLY A 213 -3.75 -21.56 8.22
N ASP A 214 -3.59 -20.70 9.22
CA ASP A 214 -2.86 -21.02 10.46
C ASP A 214 -3.56 -22.09 11.31
N PHE A 215 -4.88 -22.20 11.19
CA PHE A 215 -5.70 -23.16 11.89
C PHE A 215 -5.89 -24.47 11.14
N LYS A 216 -5.21 -24.63 9.99
CA LYS A 216 -5.30 -25.80 9.09
C LYS A 216 -6.72 -26.02 8.54
N GLU A 217 -7.48 -24.98 8.41
CA GLU A 217 -8.76 -24.99 7.72
C GLU A 217 -8.55 -25.31 6.23
N PRO A 218 -9.43 -26.09 5.60
CA PRO A 218 -9.24 -26.55 4.23
C PRO A 218 -9.41 -25.45 3.19
N GLU A 219 -10.18 -24.40 3.50
CA GLU A 219 -10.44 -23.27 2.61
C GLU A 219 -10.10 -21.97 3.34
N HIS A 220 -9.19 -21.20 2.76
CA HIS A 220 -8.73 -19.91 3.31
C HIS A 220 -8.01 -19.09 2.23
N ASP A 221 -7.97 -17.77 2.39
CA ASP A 221 -7.27 -16.83 1.52
C ASP A 221 -5.98 -16.28 2.16
N GLY A 222 -5.41 -17.01 3.14
CA GLY A 222 -4.20 -16.61 3.84
C GLY A 222 -4.41 -15.31 4.61
N ASN A 223 -3.46 -14.39 4.45
CA ASN A 223 -3.51 -13.07 5.08
C ASN A 223 -4.38 -12.05 4.34
N PHE A 224 -5.25 -12.45 3.41
CA PHE A 224 -6.15 -11.54 2.69
C PHE A 224 -7.23 -10.92 3.58
N CYS A 225 -7.32 -11.36 4.82
CA CYS A 225 -8.13 -10.76 5.89
C CYS A 225 -7.38 -9.70 6.72
N ALA A 226 -6.12 -9.38 6.36
CA ALA A 226 -5.30 -8.34 7.00
C ALA A 226 -5.33 -7.05 6.19
N ASP A 227 -6.51 -6.56 5.88
CA ASP A 227 -6.82 -5.49 4.94
C ASP A 227 -7.47 -4.27 5.60
N GLY A 228 -7.34 -4.16 6.93
CA GLY A 228 -7.87 -3.04 7.70
C GLY A 228 -6.94 -1.82 7.79
N LEU A 229 -7.54 -0.67 8.07
CA LEU A 229 -6.83 0.57 8.48
C LEU A 229 -6.17 0.43 9.84
N LEU A 230 -6.69 -0.49 10.66
CA LEU A 230 -6.28 -0.75 12.03
C LEU A 230 -5.84 -2.21 12.19
N THR A 231 -5.04 -2.47 13.21
CA THR A 231 -4.77 -3.84 13.65
C THR A 231 -6.02 -4.50 14.24
N PRO A 232 -6.02 -5.83 14.47
CA PRO A 232 -7.15 -6.51 15.10
C PRO A 232 -7.48 -5.96 16.50
N ASP A 233 -6.50 -5.48 17.27
CA ASP A 233 -6.68 -4.86 18.59
C ASP A 233 -6.83 -3.33 18.52
N ARG A 234 -7.09 -2.78 17.33
CA ARG A 234 -7.48 -1.38 17.08
C ARG A 234 -6.36 -0.36 17.26
N LYS A 235 -5.11 -0.74 17.08
CA LYS A 235 -4.01 0.21 16.91
C LYS A 235 -4.01 0.79 15.49
N LEU A 236 -3.47 1.99 15.34
CA LEU A 236 -3.42 2.69 14.05
C LEU A 236 -2.27 2.16 13.21
N LYS A 237 -2.54 1.74 11.98
CA LYS A 237 -1.52 1.61 10.95
C LYS A 237 -1.29 2.97 10.27
N SER A 238 -0.18 3.14 9.56
CA SER A 238 0.12 4.38 8.80
C SER A 238 -1.00 4.74 7.81
N ASN A 239 -1.71 3.75 7.26
CA ASN A 239 -2.88 3.92 6.41
C ASN A 239 -4.00 4.75 7.09
N ALA A 240 -4.25 4.51 8.38
CA ALA A 240 -5.26 5.27 9.14
C ALA A 240 -4.86 6.73 9.35
N LEU A 241 -3.56 7.00 9.49
CA LEU A 241 -3.04 8.36 9.61
C LEU A 241 -3.16 9.11 8.28
N GLU A 242 -2.84 8.46 7.17
CA GLU A 242 -3.00 9.00 5.82
C GLU A 242 -4.48 9.32 5.53
N MET A 243 -5.38 8.37 5.75
CA MET A 243 -6.83 8.58 5.65
C MET A 243 -7.29 9.77 6.50
N LYS A 244 -6.88 9.84 7.77
CA LYS A 244 -7.25 10.93 8.68
C LYS A 244 -6.83 12.29 8.14
N ALA A 245 -5.62 12.38 7.60
CA ALA A 245 -5.10 13.62 7.02
C ALA A 245 -5.93 14.04 5.81
N VAL A 246 -6.14 13.13 4.85
CA VAL A 246 -6.94 13.37 3.65
C VAL A 246 -8.39 13.74 4.00
N TYR A 247 -9.04 13.03 4.94
CA TYR A 247 -10.40 13.32 5.41
C TYR A 247 -10.52 14.66 6.15
N SER A 248 -9.40 15.25 6.60
CA SER A 248 -9.37 16.62 7.13
C SER A 248 -9.24 17.71 6.06
N GLY A 249 -9.17 17.32 4.79
CA GLY A 249 -8.95 18.22 3.65
C GLY A 249 -7.47 18.56 3.39
N LYS A 250 -6.53 17.84 4.01
CA LYS A 250 -5.11 17.99 3.67
C LYS A 250 -4.81 17.34 2.30
N THR A 251 -3.83 17.91 1.63
CA THR A 251 -3.25 17.42 0.38
C THR A 251 -1.75 17.18 0.56
N HIS A 252 -1.09 16.62 -0.42
CA HIS A 252 0.36 16.46 -0.43
C HIS A 252 1.07 17.78 -0.16
N SER A 253 1.99 17.77 0.81
CA SER A 253 2.83 18.93 1.14
C SER A 253 3.98 19.06 0.15
N GLU A 254 4.43 20.29 -0.11
CA GLU A 254 5.58 20.54 -0.97
C GLU A 254 6.91 20.27 -0.24
N VAL A 255 7.91 19.86 -1.01
CA VAL A 255 9.30 19.73 -0.55
C VAL A 255 9.87 21.11 -0.21
N CYS A 256 10.11 21.38 1.07
CA CYS A 256 10.65 22.64 1.55
C CYS A 256 12.19 22.65 1.54
N LYS A 257 12.79 23.86 1.56
CA LYS A 257 14.23 24.03 1.80
C LYS A 257 14.49 23.98 3.30
N ILE A 258 14.89 22.82 3.78
CA ILE A 258 15.31 22.61 5.16
C ILE A 258 16.75 22.11 5.13
N ASP A 259 17.62 22.78 5.86
CA ASP A 259 19.00 22.34 6.04
C ASP A 259 19.09 21.44 7.27
N ALA A 260 19.83 20.34 7.14
CA ALA A 260 20.18 19.54 8.31
C ALA A 260 20.99 20.38 9.29
N PRO A 261 20.78 20.25 10.61
CA PRO A 261 21.61 20.93 11.60
C PRO A 261 23.09 20.61 11.39
N ALA A 262 23.96 21.55 11.75
CA ALA A 262 25.40 21.30 11.72
C ALA A 262 25.70 20.07 12.57
N SER A 263 26.33 19.07 11.94
CA SER A 263 26.66 17.81 12.62
C SER A 263 27.63 18.07 13.77
N THR A 264 27.30 17.57 14.95
CA THR A 264 28.21 17.54 16.11
C THR A 264 29.12 16.32 16.08
N TYR A 265 28.94 15.41 15.10
CA TYR A 265 29.74 14.20 14.95
C TYR A 265 31.12 14.49 14.42
N LYS A 266 32.11 13.83 14.98
CA LYS A 266 33.47 13.83 14.46
C LYS A 266 33.54 12.74 13.38
N PHE A 267 33.63 13.18 12.14
CA PHE A 267 33.91 12.29 11.01
C PHE A 267 35.36 11.82 11.05
N SER A 268 35.61 10.64 10.48
CA SER A 268 36.95 10.09 10.28
C SER A 268 37.80 11.02 9.40
N SER A 269 39.10 10.85 9.44
CA SER A 269 40.03 11.62 8.58
C SER A 269 40.21 10.97 7.22
N THR A 270 40.12 9.64 7.15
CA THR A 270 40.32 8.85 5.92
C THR A 270 39.41 7.64 5.87
N ILE A 271 39.10 7.20 4.64
CA ILE A 271 38.47 5.90 4.39
C ILE A 271 39.29 5.07 3.40
N ASN A 272 39.19 3.77 3.53
CA ASN A 272 39.63 2.79 2.54
C ASN A 272 38.45 1.89 2.19
N ILE A 273 38.25 1.59 0.91
CA ILE A 273 37.19 0.69 0.44
C ILE A 273 37.79 -0.53 -0.23
N GLU A 274 37.11 -1.66 -0.07
CA GLU A 274 37.36 -2.86 -0.85
C GLU A 274 36.14 -3.11 -1.73
N VAL A 275 36.38 -3.29 -3.04
CA VAL A 275 35.32 -3.48 -4.03
C VAL A 275 35.53 -4.82 -4.72
N ASN A 276 34.47 -5.61 -4.81
CA ASN A 276 34.46 -6.82 -5.62
C ASN A 276 34.37 -6.45 -7.11
N GLU A 277 35.45 -6.64 -7.87
CA GLU A 277 35.51 -6.25 -9.28
C GLU A 277 34.59 -7.08 -10.20
N HIS A 278 34.08 -8.22 -9.72
CA HIS A 278 33.14 -9.07 -10.47
C HIS A 278 31.67 -8.70 -10.25
N THR A 279 31.35 -8.03 -9.15
CA THR A 279 29.96 -7.63 -8.82
C THR A 279 29.78 -6.12 -8.69
N GLY A 280 30.85 -5.35 -8.54
CA GLY A 280 30.81 -3.92 -8.26
C GLY A 280 30.41 -3.56 -6.82
N GLU A 281 30.17 -4.57 -5.96
CA GLU A 281 29.78 -4.39 -4.57
C GLU A 281 30.94 -3.90 -3.71
N ILE A 282 30.67 -2.98 -2.79
CA ILE A 282 31.62 -2.59 -1.76
C ILE A 282 31.54 -3.60 -0.61
N THR A 283 32.59 -4.36 -0.41
CA THR A 283 32.65 -5.44 0.60
C THR A 283 33.19 -4.98 1.95
N SER A 284 33.94 -3.87 1.98
CA SER A 284 34.49 -3.28 3.21
C SER A 284 34.63 -1.77 3.04
N ILE A 285 34.33 -1.04 4.10
CA ILE A 285 34.68 0.38 4.26
C ILE A 285 35.37 0.51 5.63
N LYS A 286 36.64 0.90 5.64
CA LYS A 286 37.38 1.18 6.87
C LYS A 286 37.54 2.67 7.06
N ALA A 287 36.91 3.22 8.10
CA ALA A 287 37.02 4.62 8.51
C ALA A 287 38.03 4.72 9.66
N ASP A 288 39.16 5.41 9.42
CA ASP A 288 40.33 5.47 10.33
C ASP A 288 40.74 4.07 10.85
N GLY A 289 40.64 3.05 9.97
CA GLY A 289 41.02 1.67 10.25
C GLY A 289 39.91 0.81 10.86
N ASN A 290 38.77 1.34 11.26
CA ASN A 290 37.65 0.59 11.82
C ASN A 290 36.63 0.23 10.72
N GLU A 291 36.20 -1.03 10.71
CA GLU A 291 35.19 -1.52 9.75
C GLU A 291 33.83 -0.90 10.03
N VAL A 292 33.20 -0.37 8.98
CA VAL A 292 31.88 0.28 9.01
C VAL A 292 30.79 -0.72 8.69
N LEU A 293 31.04 -1.61 7.71
CA LEU A 293 30.02 -2.50 7.17
C LEU A 293 29.92 -3.80 7.98
N ARG A 294 28.71 -4.29 8.20
CA ARG A 294 28.42 -5.65 8.66
C ARG A 294 28.05 -6.58 7.51
N THR A 295 27.41 -6.03 6.48
CA THR A 295 27.13 -6.70 5.20
C THR A 295 27.60 -5.83 4.05
N PRO A 296 27.99 -6.40 2.88
CA PRO A 296 28.36 -5.65 1.70
C PRO A 296 27.27 -4.68 1.25
N ILE A 297 27.66 -3.56 0.62
CA ILE A 297 26.71 -2.70 -0.11
C ILE A 297 26.37 -3.40 -1.42
N HIS A 298 25.12 -3.76 -1.59
CA HIS A 298 24.60 -4.44 -2.78
C HIS A 298 23.36 -3.74 -3.35
N PHE A 299 23.02 -4.01 -4.59
CA PHE A 299 21.77 -3.52 -5.18
C PHE A 299 20.56 -4.18 -4.53
N ASN A 300 19.55 -3.36 -4.24
CA ASN A 300 18.22 -3.81 -3.83
C ASN A 300 17.18 -3.35 -4.85
N ILE A 301 16.55 -4.33 -5.52
CA ILE A 301 15.49 -4.11 -6.53
C ILE A 301 14.18 -4.81 -6.13
N ILE A 302 14.08 -5.25 -4.88
CA ILE A 302 12.94 -6.00 -4.34
C ILE A 302 12.36 -5.26 -3.14
N ARG A 303 11.05 -5.26 -3.05
CA ARG A 303 10.31 -4.98 -1.83
C ARG A 303 9.17 -5.99 -1.71
N TYR A 304 8.68 -6.17 -0.51
CA TYR A 304 7.47 -6.92 -0.25
C TYR A 304 6.48 -6.05 0.55
N THR A 305 5.26 -5.91 0.02
CA THR A 305 4.08 -5.46 0.76
C THR A 305 2.93 -6.41 0.44
N ASP A 306 2.01 -6.59 1.36
CA ASP A 306 0.81 -7.40 1.12
C ASP A 306 -0.04 -6.82 -0.02
N ASN A 307 0.00 -5.50 -0.15
CA ASN A 307 -0.69 -4.79 -1.21
C ASN A 307 -0.15 -5.12 -2.62
N ASP A 308 1.14 -5.42 -2.74
CA ASP A 308 1.78 -5.75 -4.01
C ASP A 308 1.56 -7.23 -4.45
N ARG A 309 0.71 -8.01 -3.76
CA ARG A 309 0.59 -9.48 -3.94
C ARG A 309 0.48 -9.94 -5.41
N ASP A 310 -0.29 -9.27 -6.24
CA ASP A 310 -0.45 -9.62 -7.65
C ASP A 310 0.79 -9.26 -8.48
N LEU A 311 1.47 -8.17 -8.10
CA LEU A 311 2.73 -7.75 -8.71
C LEU A 311 3.88 -8.63 -8.26
N VAL A 312 3.84 -9.18 -7.04
CA VAL A 312 4.85 -10.13 -6.54
C VAL A 312 4.95 -11.34 -7.46
N ALA A 313 3.83 -11.89 -7.94
CA ALA A 313 3.83 -12.97 -8.92
C ALA A 313 4.56 -12.57 -10.22
N HIS A 314 4.40 -11.32 -10.68
CA HIS A 314 5.15 -10.82 -11.83
C HIS A 314 6.65 -10.68 -11.51
N TRP A 315 6.99 -10.05 -10.39
CA TRP A 315 8.39 -9.78 -10.02
C TRP A 315 9.18 -11.04 -9.69
N ILE A 316 8.57 -11.97 -8.94
CA ILE A 316 9.22 -13.18 -8.45
C ILE A 316 9.06 -14.34 -9.43
N ASP A 317 7.82 -14.70 -9.81
CA ASP A 317 7.56 -15.93 -10.57
C ASP A 317 7.88 -15.79 -12.06
N ARG A 318 7.78 -14.57 -12.63
CA ARG A 318 8.03 -14.33 -14.06
C ARG A 318 9.37 -13.67 -14.35
N CYS A 319 9.75 -12.67 -13.55
CA CYS A 319 10.95 -11.87 -13.77
C CYS A 319 12.14 -12.34 -12.93
N HIS A 320 11.90 -13.12 -11.86
CA HIS A 320 12.90 -13.62 -10.93
C HIS A 320 13.83 -12.52 -10.39
N LEU A 321 13.23 -11.36 -10.02
CA LEU A 321 14.00 -10.20 -9.59
C LEU A 321 14.79 -10.50 -8.30
N GLU A 322 14.30 -11.37 -7.44
CA GLU A 322 14.95 -11.82 -6.20
C GLU A 322 16.24 -12.60 -6.46
N ALA A 323 16.35 -13.21 -7.63
CA ALA A 323 17.51 -13.98 -8.06
C ALA A 323 18.51 -13.15 -8.89
N CYS A 324 18.18 -11.89 -9.20
CA CYS A 324 19.03 -11.01 -9.99
C CYS A 324 20.31 -10.67 -9.23
N LYS A 325 21.44 -10.86 -9.91
CA LYS A 325 22.79 -10.52 -9.41
C LYS A 325 23.49 -9.62 -10.41
N PRO A 326 24.45 -8.80 -9.95
CA PRO A 326 25.28 -8.01 -10.84
C PRO A 326 26.17 -8.90 -11.72
N HIS A 327 26.19 -8.62 -13.01
CA HIS A 327 27.13 -9.19 -13.99
C HIS A 327 27.88 -8.05 -14.66
N ILE A 328 29.17 -7.91 -14.34
CA ILE A 328 30.02 -6.82 -14.82
C ILE A 328 30.54 -7.11 -16.22
N PHE A 329 30.38 -6.15 -17.12
CA PHE A 329 30.95 -6.20 -18.50
C PHE A 329 32.28 -5.48 -18.58
N SER A 330 32.45 -4.37 -17.85
CA SER A 330 33.69 -3.62 -17.80
C SER A 330 33.97 -3.09 -16.41
N CYS A 331 35.24 -3.09 -16.03
CA CYS A 331 35.74 -2.45 -14.82
C CYS A 331 36.96 -1.59 -15.20
N GLU A 332 36.84 -0.27 -15.00
CA GLU A 332 37.96 0.66 -15.10
C GLU A 332 38.35 1.09 -13.69
N LYS A 333 39.65 0.96 -13.36
CA LYS A 333 40.15 1.23 -12.01
C LYS A 333 41.34 2.18 -12.07
N THR A 334 41.32 3.18 -11.21
CA THR A 334 42.49 4.02 -10.89
C THR A 334 42.77 3.93 -9.40
N GLU A 335 43.71 4.71 -8.88
CA GLU A 335 44.04 4.71 -7.45
C GLU A 335 42.82 5.02 -6.56
N ASN A 336 41.96 5.97 -6.98
CA ASN A 336 40.84 6.47 -6.17
C ASN A 336 39.46 6.30 -6.83
N THR A 337 39.38 5.65 -7.99
CA THR A 337 38.13 5.55 -8.77
C THR A 337 37.92 4.15 -9.30
N TYR A 338 36.68 3.67 -9.19
CA TYR A 338 36.17 2.49 -9.88
C TYR A 338 35.02 2.89 -10.76
N LYS A 339 34.98 2.39 -11.98
CA LYS A 339 33.85 2.56 -12.88
C LYS A 339 33.45 1.21 -13.46
N PHE A 340 32.17 0.86 -13.33
CA PHE A 340 31.60 -0.40 -13.80
C PHE A 340 30.49 -0.13 -14.79
N THR A 341 30.37 -1.02 -15.78
CA THR A 341 29.17 -1.21 -16.57
C THR A 341 28.72 -2.64 -16.44
N GLY A 342 27.44 -2.90 -16.31
CA GLY A 342 26.93 -4.25 -16.13
C GLY A 342 25.42 -4.32 -16.18
N VAL A 343 24.91 -5.48 -15.82
CA VAL A 343 23.48 -5.76 -15.75
C VAL A 343 23.11 -6.48 -14.46
N LEU A 344 21.88 -6.28 -14.00
CA LEU A 344 21.24 -7.16 -13.03
C LEU A 344 20.45 -8.22 -13.80
N ALA A 345 20.77 -9.47 -13.58
CA ALA A 345 20.12 -10.60 -14.25
C ALA A 345 20.06 -11.81 -13.33
N ALA A 346 18.98 -12.58 -13.43
CA ALA A 346 18.93 -13.93 -12.89
C ALA A 346 19.62 -14.92 -13.86
N ASN A 347 20.07 -16.05 -13.33
CA ASN A 347 20.77 -17.05 -14.15
C ASN A 347 19.90 -17.54 -15.32
N CYS A 348 20.50 -17.55 -16.51
CA CYS A 348 19.85 -17.99 -17.76
C CYS A 348 18.65 -17.15 -18.22
N LEU A 349 18.46 -15.96 -17.67
CA LEU A 349 17.39 -15.04 -18.07
C LEU A 349 17.96 -13.78 -18.74
N MET A 350 17.07 -13.04 -19.43
CA MET A 350 17.42 -11.73 -19.97
C MET A 350 17.69 -10.75 -18.80
N PRO A 351 18.63 -9.81 -19.00
CA PRO A 351 18.87 -8.78 -17.99
C PRO A 351 17.62 -7.97 -17.67
N ALA A 352 17.34 -7.80 -16.36
CA ALA A 352 16.23 -6.97 -15.89
C ALA A 352 16.58 -5.48 -15.91
N VAL A 353 17.84 -5.16 -15.59
CA VAL A 353 18.34 -3.78 -15.51
C VAL A 353 19.75 -3.68 -16.04
N GLU A 354 20.02 -2.69 -16.89
CA GLU A 354 21.38 -2.24 -17.23
C GLU A 354 21.80 -1.18 -16.21
N PHE A 355 23.08 -1.16 -15.77
CA PHE A 355 23.57 -0.14 -14.87
C PHE A 355 24.97 0.35 -15.21
N GLU A 356 25.23 1.60 -14.82
CA GLU A 356 26.57 2.18 -14.69
C GLU A 356 26.79 2.59 -13.22
N LEU A 357 27.96 2.27 -12.69
CA LEU A 357 28.34 2.52 -11.32
C LEU A 357 29.72 3.16 -11.28
N LYS A 358 29.85 4.30 -10.61
CA LYS A 358 31.13 4.98 -10.40
C LYS A 358 31.31 5.25 -8.92
N TYR A 359 32.45 4.81 -8.38
CA TYR A 359 32.93 5.17 -7.05
C TYR A 359 34.17 6.07 -7.16
N GLU A 360 34.22 7.11 -6.32
CA GLU A 360 35.37 7.98 -6.18
C GLU A 360 35.63 8.23 -4.69
N VAL A 361 36.86 7.96 -4.25
CA VAL A 361 37.27 8.08 -2.84
C VAL A 361 38.14 9.32 -2.66
N LEU A 362 37.72 10.25 -1.82
CA LEU A 362 38.40 11.51 -1.53
C LEU A 362 38.52 11.71 -0.01
N ALA A 363 39.68 11.43 0.57
CA ALA A 363 39.92 11.49 2.01
C ALA A 363 38.88 10.64 2.80
N ASN A 364 37.94 11.25 3.50
CA ASN A 364 36.89 10.59 4.26
C ASN A 364 35.54 10.53 3.50
N THR A 365 35.55 10.75 2.20
CA THR A 365 34.33 10.84 1.39
C THR A 365 34.33 9.79 0.30
N LEU A 366 33.23 9.05 0.20
CA LEU A 366 32.90 8.20 -0.94
C LEU A 366 31.82 8.91 -1.77
N ILE A 367 32.10 9.16 -3.05
CA ILE A 367 31.12 9.63 -4.03
C ILE A 367 30.71 8.42 -4.86
N ALA A 368 29.41 8.09 -4.86
CA ALA A 368 28.85 6.99 -5.63
C ALA A 368 27.83 7.55 -6.64
N THR A 369 28.15 7.46 -7.93
CA THR A 369 27.19 7.77 -9.01
C THR A 369 26.62 6.47 -9.54
N ILE A 370 25.29 6.34 -9.53
CA ILE A 370 24.56 5.16 -9.95
C ILE A 370 23.57 5.58 -11.01
N SER A 371 23.62 4.93 -12.17
CA SER A 371 22.64 5.08 -13.25
C SER A 371 22.06 3.74 -13.61
N TYR A 372 20.77 3.71 -13.96
CA TYR A 372 20.13 2.47 -14.40
C TYR A 372 19.18 2.69 -15.59
N LYS A 373 18.95 1.58 -16.31
CA LYS A 373 17.93 1.47 -17.35
C LYS A 373 17.22 0.13 -17.18
N ILE A 374 15.91 0.18 -16.93
CA ILE A 374 15.04 -0.99 -16.78
C ILE A 374 14.72 -1.54 -18.17
N ALA A 375 14.78 -2.86 -18.35
CA ALA A 375 14.43 -3.53 -19.58
C ALA A 375 12.94 -3.35 -19.92
N ASP A 376 12.61 -3.27 -21.22
CA ASP A 376 11.25 -2.99 -21.69
C ASP A 376 10.23 -4.07 -21.27
N TYR A 377 10.67 -5.32 -21.12
CA TYR A 377 9.80 -6.44 -20.71
C TYR A 377 9.46 -6.45 -19.22
N ILE A 378 10.15 -5.65 -18.40
CA ILE A 378 9.82 -5.41 -17.00
C ILE A 378 8.82 -4.25 -16.97
N GLU A 379 7.57 -4.53 -16.67
CA GLU A 379 6.52 -3.51 -16.63
C GLU A 379 6.80 -2.46 -15.56
N SER A 380 7.12 -2.90 -14.35
CA SER A 380 7.52 -2.04 -13.23
C SER A 380 8.56 -2.73 -12.34
N LEU A 381 9.35 -1.94 -11.60
CA LEU A 381 10.15 -2.44 -10.47
C LEU A 381 9.58 -1.90 -9.16
N PRO A 382 9.65 -2.66 -8.07
CA PRO A 382 9.20 -2.16 -6.76
C PRO A 382 10.12 -1.07 -6.21
N ARG A 383 11.43 -1.18 -6.44
CA ARG A 383 12.45 -0.20 -6.06
C ARG A 383 13.71 -0.36 -6.90
N PHE A 384 14.56 0.65 -6.89
CA PHE A 384 15.95 0.57 -7.29
C PHE A 384 16.82 1.33 -6.30
N GLY A 385 17.64 0.63 -5.56
CA GLY A 385 18.47 1.20 -4.51
C GLY A 385 19.65 0.31 -4.13
N ILE A 386 20.23 0.63 -2.98
CA ILE A 386 21.29 -0.14 -2.33
C ILE A 386 20.86 -0.50 -0.90
N GLU A 387 21.31 -1.66 -0.43
CA GLU A 387 21.06 -2.19 0.89
C GLU A 387 22.36 -2.66 1.53
N PHE A 388 22.55 -2.39 2.82
CA PHE A 388 23.72 -2.84 3.58
C PHE A 388 23.46 -2.81 5.09
N GLY A 389 24.25 -3.59 5.84
CA GLY A 389 24.19 -3.65 7.30
C GLY A 389 25.30 -2.84 7.95
N VAL A 390 24.97 -2.19 9.06
CA VAL A 390 25.94 -1.55 9.98
C VAL A 390 25.72 -2.07 11.40
N ASP A 391 26.75 -1.93 12.27
CA ASP A 391 26.65 -2.44 13.65
C ASP A 391 25.41 -1.93 14.38
N LYS A 392 24.72 -2.80 15.10
CA LYS A 392 23.46 -2.51 15.83
C LYS A 392 23.58 -1.33 16.78
N SER A 393 24.78 -1.05 17.32
CA SER A 393 25.00 0.12 18.18
C SER A 393 24.82 1.47 17.46
N HIS A 394 24.82 1.48 16.13
CA HIS A 394 24.56 2.66 15.29
C HIS A 394 23.11 2.76 14.78
N GLY A 395 22.15 2.12 15.48
CA GLY A 395 20.73 2.13 15.09
C GLY A 395 20.03 3.50 15.14
N ASN A 396 20.63 4.52 15.73
CA ASN A 396 20.05 5.88 15.74
C ASN A 396 20.44 6.63 14.45
N PHE A 397 19.44 7.30 13.85
CA PHE A 397 19.66 8.06 12.63
C PHE A 397 18.86 9.36 12.62
N SER A 398 19.19 10.24 11.67
CA SER A 398 18.42 11.44 11.38
C SER A 398 18.33 11.67 9.87
N TYR A 399 17.27 12.28 9.42
CA TYR A 399 17.05 12.57 8.00
C TYR A 399 16.35 13.90 7.77
N VAL A 400 16.45 14.42 6.55
CA VAL A 400 15.62 15.51 6.04
C VAL A 400 14.78 14.94 4.90
N GLY A 401 13.47 14.86 5.11
CA GLY A 401 12.50 14.24 4.21
C GLY A 401 11.10 14.33 4.78
N PHE A 402 10.13 13.61 4.20
CA PHE A 402 8.80 13.49 4.76
C PHE A 402 8.79 12.53 5.96
N GLY A 403 8.15 12.96 7.05
CA GLY A 403 8.07 12.22 8.33
C GLY A 403 7.07 12.85 9.30
N PRO A 404 7.05 12.43 10.57
CA PRO A 404 7.96 11.47 11.22
C PRO A 404 7.66 9.99 10.92
N THR A 405 6.43 9.66 10.47
CA THR A 405 6.04 8.29 10.09
C THR A 405 6.57 7.94 8.71
N GLU A 406 6.41 6.68 8.31
CA GLU A 406 6.78 6.23 6.96
C GLU A 406 6.07 7.06 5.88
N SER A 407 6.74 7.24 4.77
CA SER A 407 6.23 7.99 3.63
C SER A 407 6.73 7.41 2.30
N TYR A 408 5.88 7.48 1.29
CA TYR A 408 6.14 7.02 -0.07
C TYR A 408 5.75 8.10 -1.06
N VAL A 409 6.10 7.94 -2.33
CA VAL A 409 5.84 8.96 -3.37
C VAL A 409 4.37 9.33 -3.49
N ASP A 410 3.47 8.39 -3.25
CA ASP A 410 2.01 8.51 -3.28
C ASP A 410 1.35 8.56 -1.88
N LYS A 411 2.10 8.31 -0.80
CA LYS A 411 1.58 8.22 0.58
C LYS A 411 2.43 9.09 1.51
N HIS A 412 2.06 10.36 1.66
CA HIS A 412 2.76 11.30 2.55
C HIS A 412 1.92 12.52 2.97
N VAL A 413 0.59 12.48 2.79
CA VAL A 413 -0.30 13.58 3.23
C VAL A 413 -0.32 13.71 4.76
N ALA A 414 -0.16 12.59 5.47
CA ALA A 414 -0.04 12.60 6.93
C ALA A 414 1.31 13.13 7.42
N CYS A 415 2.29 13.26 6.53
CA CYS A 415 3.65 13.66 6.85
C CYS A 415 3.89 15.14 6.55
N GLU A 416 4.88 15.71 7.25
CA GLU A 416 5.39 17.06 6.95
C GLU A 416 6.85 16.94 6.50
N TYR A 417 7.28 17.81 5.59
CA TYR A 417 8.68 17.84 5.18
C TYR A 417 9.53 18.51 6.26
N GLY A 418 10.50 17.78 6.84
CA GLY A 418 11.21 18.24 8.03
C GLY A 418 12.56 17.57 8.26
N TYR A 419 13.21 17.98 9.37
CA TYR A 419 14.35 17.27 9.96
C TYR A 419 13.85 16.40 11.10
N TYR A 420 14.17 15.11 11.05
CA TYR A 420 13.71 14.11 12.03
C TYR A 420 14.88 13.31 12.58
N VAL A 421 14.71 12.83 13.80
CA VAL A 421 15.60 11.90 14.48
C VAL A 421 14.78 10.69 14.89
N SER A 422 15.30 9.50 14.64
CA SER A 422 14.64 8.23 14.96
C SER A 422 15.68 7.15 15.29
N SER A 423 15.19 5.97 15.62
CA SER A 423 16.00 4.76 15.76
C SER A 423 15.46 3.67 14.85
N ALA A 424 16.27 2.67 14.52
CA ALA A 424 15.85 1.53 13.72
C ALA A 424 14.64 0.79 14.33
N GLU A 425 14.57 0.73 15.67
CA GLU A 425 13.47 0.12 16.40
C GLU A 425 12.15 0.89 16.28
N GLU A 426 12.21 2.22 16.36
CA GLU A 426 11.03 3.09 16.24
C GLU A 426 10.58 3.26 14.79
N ASN A 427 11.49 3.05 13.85
CA ASN A 427 11.25 3.27 12.44
C ASN A 427 10.47 2.13 11.78
N TYR A 428 10.70 0.89 12.21
CA TYR A 428 9.99 -0.27 11.68
C TYR A 428 8.60 -0.39 12.31
N ASP A 429 7.56 -0.43 11.48
CA ASP A 429 6.18 -0.63 11.94
C ASP A 429 5.94 -2.11 12.28
N ARG A 430 5.88 -2.43 13.58
CA ARG A 430 5.61 -3.78 14.10
C ARG A 430 4.11 -4.13 14.14
N GLU A 431 3.24 -3.21 13.75
CA GLU A 431 1.79 -3.41 13.81
C GLU A 431 1.25 -4.19 12.60
N TYR A 432 2.03 -4.32 11.54
CA TYR A 432 1.68 -5.23 10.45
C TYR A 432 1.74 -6.68 10.93
N ILE A 433 0.62 -7.42 10.86
CA ILE A 433 0.55 -8.83 11.33
C ILE A 433 1.39 -9.77 10.47
N ARG A 434 1.61 -9.44 9.20
CA ARG A 434 2.61 -10.05 8.34
C ARG A 434 3.74 -9.06 8.08
N PRO A 435 5.01 -9.45 8.31
CA PRO A 435 6.16 -8.60 8.04
C PRO A 435 6.21 -8.12 6.60
N GLN A 436 6.53 -6.84 6.42
CA GLN A 436 6.60 -6.23 5.10
C GLN A 436 7.40 -4.93 5.12
N GLU A 437 7.64 -4.36 3.95
CA GLU A 437 8.28 -3.06 3.79
C GLU A 437 7.56 -2.01 4.62
N SER A 438 8.31 -1.32 5.47
CA SER A 438 7.83 -0.19 6.26
C SER A 438 8.98 0.73 6.67
N GLY A 439 8.65 1.92 7.19
CA GLY A 439 9.63 2.87 7.69
C GLY A 439 10.49 3.51 6.60
N SER A 440 10.07 3.52 5.34
CA SER A 440 10.71 4.33 4.31
C SER A 440 10.36 5.81 4.48
N HIS A 441 11.31 6.71 4.17
CA HIS A 441 11.11 8.15 4.17
C HIS A 441 11.35 8.70 2.78
N TYR A 442 10.33 9.36 2.23
CA TYR A 442 10.30 9.87 0.86
C TYR A 442 10.96 11.26 0.74
N ALA A 443 11.49 11.53 -0.45
CA ALA A 443 12.09 12.80 -0.87
C ALA A 443 13.22 13.30 0.06
N CYS A 444 14.02 12.37 0.60
CA CYS A 444 15.14 12.70 1.45
C CYS A 444 16.24 13.44 0.69
N LYS A 445 16.85 14.43 1.35
CA LYS A 445 18.06 15.13 0.89
C LYS A 445 19.27 14.86 1.77
N TYR A 446 19.03 14.27 2.92
CA TYR A 446 20.02 13.99 3.93
C TYR A 446 19.60 12.77 4.74
N LEU A 447 20.56 11.90 5.01
CA LEU A 447 20.49 10.81 6.00
C LEU A 447 21.80 10.82 6.79
N ALA A 448 21.74 10.68 8.09
CA ALA A 448 22.93 10.41 8.92
C ALA A 448 22.63 9.26 9.86
N VAL A 449 23.49 8.25 9.82
CA VAL A 449 23.57 7.17 10.82
C VAL A 449 24.55 7.63 11.88
N LYS A 450 24.07 7.68 13.12
CA LYS A 450 24.76 8.36 14.23
C LYS A 450 26.17 7.82 14.46
N ASP A 451 27.12 8.75 14.54
CA ASP A 451 28.54 8.51 14.80
C ASP A 451 29.22 7.57 13.78
N LEU A 452 28.63 7.42 12.57
CA LEU A 452 29.14 6.52 11.55
C LEU A 452 29.36 7.23 10.21
N PHE A 453 28.29 7.72 9.58
CA PHE A 453 28.36 8.45 8.31
C PHE A 453 27.14 9.35 8.11
N LYS A 454 27.25 10.26 7.15
CA LYS A 454 26.13 10.98 6.56
C LYS A 454 26.12 10.86 5.05
N VAL A 455 24.92 10.89 4.48
CA VAL A 455 24.66 10.83 3.04
C VAL A 455 23.90 12.07 2.61
N THR A 456 24.32 12.65 1.50
CA THR A 456 23.58 13.64 0.72
C THR A 456 23.57 13.20 -0.74
N ALA A 457 22.62 13.68 -1.55
CA ALA A 457 22.56 13.35 -2.97
C ALA A 457 22.22 14.57 -3.81
N ASP A 458 22.50 14.51 -5.12
CA ASP A 458 22.19 15.57 -6.07
C ASP A 458 20.68 15.72 -6.29
N LEU A 459 19.96 14.57 -6.29
CA LEU A 459 18.50 14.51 -6.37
C LEU A 459 17.92 13.86 -5.10
N PRO A 460 16.65 14.13 -4.75
CA PRO A 460 15.99 13.46 -3.64
C PRO A 460 16.02 11.93 -3.80
N PHE A 461 16.06 11.23 -2.67
CA PHE A 461 16.09 9.76 -2.57
C PHE A 461 15.12 9.31 -1.48
N SER A 462 14.83 8.02 -1.41
CA SER A 462 14.16 7.44 -0.25
C SER A 462 15.15 6.68 0.61
N CYS A 463 14.90 6.60 1.93
CA CYS A 463 15.76 5.84 2.81
C CYS A 463 14.99 5.19 3.95
N SER A 464 15.52 4.08 4.46
CA SER A 464 15.07 3.46 5.70
C SER A 464 16.26 2.92 6.49
N VAL A 465 16.10 2.87 7.82
CA VAL A 465 17.04 2.21 8.75
C VAL A 465 16.21 1.33 9.67
N ASN A 466 16.30 0.01 9.50
CA ASN A 466 15.41 -0.96 10.13
C ASN A 466 16.21 -2.11 10.78
N PRO A 467 15.65 -2.84 11.76
CA PRO A 467 16.31 -3.99 12.37
C PRO A 467 16.32 -5.25 11.48
N PHE A 468 15.57 -5.25 10.38
CA PHE A 468 15.37 -6.40 9.49
C PHE A 468 15.80 -6.09 8.07
N THR A 469 16.28 -7.11 7.34
CA THR A 469 16.59 -7.02 5.91
C THR A 469 15.34 -7.16 5.06
N THR A 470 15.39 -6.68 3.82
CA THR A 470 14.32 -6.87 2.82
C THR A 470 13.96 -8.35 2.66
N GLU A 471 14.94 -9.25 2.68
CA GLU A 471 14.72 -10.70 2.54
C GLU A 471 13.99 -11.31 3.75
N GLN A 472 14.31 -10.88 4.98
CA GLN A 472 13.59 -11.34 6.17
C GLN A 472 12.12 -10.91 6.12
N LEU A 473 11.84 -9.66 5.74
CA LEU A 473 10.48 -9.15 5.62
C LEU A 473 9.68 -9.91 4.54
N ARG A 474 10.34 -10.30 3.45
CA ARG A 474 9.70 -11.06 2.36
C ARG A 474 9.35 -12.49 2.74
N THR A 475 10.21 -13.17 3.52
CA THR A 475 10.12 -14.61 3.76
C THR A 475 9.42 -14.98 5.06
N THR A 476 9.31 -14.05 6.02
CA THR A 476 8.65 -14.30 7.31
C THR A 476 7.15 -14.10 7.18
N LEU A 477 6.36 -15.03 7.74
CA LEU A 477 4.91 -14.99 7.60
C LEU A 477 4.22 -14.26 8.75
N HIS A 478 4.80 -14.27 9.96
CA HIS A 478 4.19 -13.63 11.14
C HIS A 478 5.19 -12.70 11.85
N SER A 479 4.72 -11.57 12.35
CA SER A 479 5.58 -10.58 13.03
C SER A 479 6.31 -11.16 14.25
N PHE A 480 5.73 -12.13 14.95
CA PHE A 480 6.36 -12.79 16.10
C PHE A 480 7.46 -13.81 15.71
N GLU A 481 7.62 -14.13 14.43
CA GLU A 481 8.67 -15.01 13.89
C GLU A 481 9.89 -14.21 13.44
N LEU A 482 9.82 -12.85 13.43
CA LEU A 482 10.97 -12.02 13.06
C LEU A 482 12.07 -12.10 14.10
N GLU A 483 13.23 -12.52 13.68
CA GLU A 483 14.45 -12.54 14.49
C GLU A 483 15.32 -11.32 14.16
N GLU A 484 15.68 -10.55 15.18
CA GLU A 484 16.56 -9.38 15.00
C GLU A 484 17.98 -9.81 14.67
N ASN A 485 18.61 -9.06 13.76
CA ASN A 485 20.01 -9.22 13.42
C ASN A 485 20.92 -8.60 14.51
N ASP A 486 22.22 -8.92 14.47
CA ASP A 486 23.26 -8.22 15.21
C ASP A 486 23.72 -6.91 14.53
N PHE A 487 23.05 -6.53 13.44
CA PHE A 487 23.23 -5.28 12.69
C PHE A 487 21.87 -4.62 12.41
N VAL A 488 21.90 -3.34 12.05
CA VAL A 488 20.77 -2.64 11.47
C VAL A 488 20.95 -2.53 9.96
N ASN A 489 19.85 -2.65 9.25
CA ASN A 489 19.77 -2.62 7.81
C ASN A 489 19.52 -1.19 7.33
N VAL A 490 20.31 -0.71 6.39
CA VAL A 490 20.18 0.62 5.77
C VAL A 490 19.83 0.42 4.30
N CYS A 491 18.69 0.99 3.88
CA CYS A 491 18.31 1.09 2.48
C CYS A 491 18.39 2.55 2.01
N ILE A 492 18.95 2.76 0.83
CA ILE A 492 18.98 4.05 0.14
C ILE A 492 18.53 3.82 -1.29
N ASP A 493 17.34 4.35 -1.61
CA ASP A 493 16.71 4.12 -2.90
C ASP A 493 16.82 5.34 -3.80
N LEU A 494 17.34 5.14 -5.00
CA LEU A 494 17.31 6.14 -6.06
C LEU A 494 15.86 6.45 -6.44
N ALA A 495 15.04 5.39 -6.50
CA ALA A 495 13.61 5.47 -6.76
C ALA A 495 12.89 4.29 -6.09
N MET A 496 11.70 4.55 -5.57
CA MET A 496 10.78 3.55 -5.04
C MET A 496 9.40 3.81 -5.61
N ARG A 497 8.73 2.75 -6.05
CA ARG A 497 7.35 2.75 -6.54
C ARG A 497 6.40 3.12 -5.40
N GLY A 498 5.32 3.83 -5.70
CA GLY A 498 4.24 4.07 -4.78
C GLY A 498 3.65 2.78 -4.20
N VAL A 499 2.91 2.88 -3.12
CA VAL A 499 2.27 1.72 -2.48
C VAL A 499 0.87 1.46 -3.05
N GLY A 500 0.09 2.49 -3.38
CA GLY A 500 -1.25 2.35 -3.97
C GLY A 500 -2.22 1.51 -3.14
N SER A 501 -3.16 0.85 -3.83
CA SER A 501 -4.14 -0.08 -3.25
C SER A 501 -4.36 -1.32 -4.14
N LYS A 502 -3.33 -1.79 -4.82
CA LYS A 502 -3.38 -2.78 -5.92
C LYS A 502 -3.87 -4.17 -5.51
N SER A 503 -3.90 -4.51 -4.22
CA SER A 503 -4.43 -5.81 -3.77
C SER A 503 -5.89 -6.07 -4.22
N CYS A 504 -6.70 -5.02 -4.39
CA CYS A 504 -8.00 -5.03 -5.07
C CYS A 504 -8.20 -3.79 -5.95
N GLY A 505 -7.42 -2.73 -5.72
CA GLY A 505 -7.54 -1.45 -6.42
C GLY A 505 -6.90 -1.42 -7.80
N PRO A 506 -6.95 -0.26 -8.45
CA PRO A 506 -6.37 -0.05 -9.77
C PRO A 506 -4.84 -0.07 -9.74
N ASP A 507 -4.24 -0.08 -10.94
CA ASP A 507 -2.83 0.21 -11.09
C ASP A 507 -2.51 1.65 -10.66
N LEU A 508 -1.26 1.85 -10.23
CA LEU A 508 -0.78 3.18 -9.87
C LEU A 508 -0.83 4.14 -11.06
N PRO A 509 -1.14 5.41 -10.83
CA PRO A 509 -0.82 6.47 -11.77
C PRO A 509 0.65 6.44 -12.21
N PRO A 510 0.95 6.70 -13.50
CA PRO A 510 2.32 6.62 -14.03
C PRO A 510 3.35 7.47 -13.29
N GLU A 511 2.94 8.59 -12.69
CA GLU A 511 3.79 9.48 -11.90
C GLU A 511 4.33 8.86 -10.61
N TYR A 512 3.71 7.80 -10.12
CA TYR A 512 4.10 7.06 -8.92
C TYR A 512 4.90 5.79 -9.23
N GLU A 513 5.06 5.46 -10.51
CA GLU A 513 5.97 4.40 -10.97
C GLU A 513 7.41 4.88 -10.98
N ILE A 514 8.37 3.97 -10.84
CA ILE A 514 9.76 4.35 -10.99
C ILE A 514 10.11 4.60 -12.46
N PRO A 515 10.94 5.61 -12.76
CA PRO A 515 11.31 5.92 -14.14
C PRO A 515 12.12 4.79 -14.76
N LYS A 516 11.90 4.52 -16.06
CA LYS A 516 12.65 3.47 -16.81
C LYS A 516 14.15 3.73 -16.88
N THR A 517 14.57 5.00 -16.76
CA THR A 517 15.97 5.41 -16.72
C THR A 517 16.15 6.47 -15.66
N TYR A 518 17.17 6.35 -14.83
CA TYR A 518 17.45 7.33 -13.78
C TYR A 518 18.94 7.35 -13.42
N SER A 519 19.40 8.45 -12.87
CA SER A 519 20.76 8.60 -12.35
C SER A 519 20.77 9.51 -11.14
N ASN A 520 21.55 9.15 -10.12
CA ASN A 520 21.78 9.99 -8.97
C ASN A 520 23.23 9.86 -8.47
N THR A 521 23.73 10.89 -7.81
CA THR A 521 25.06 10.91 -7.20
C THR A 521 24.91 11.10 -5.70
N PHE A 522 25.42 10.13 -4.95
CA PHE A 522 25.43 10.12 -3.49
C PHE A 522 26.82 10.49 -2.97
N LYS A 523 26.84 11.28 -1.91
CA LYS A 523 28.06 11.68 -1.20
C LYS A 523 27.97 11.18 0.24
N PHE A 524 28.74 10.14 0.53
CA PHE A 524 28.90 9.60 1.89
C PHE A 524 30.13 10.27 2.53
N VAL A 525 29.97 10.79 3.74
CA VAL A 525 31.06 11.35 4.55
C VAL A 525 31.12 10.55 5.84
N PHE A 526 32.26 9.93 6.12
CA PHE A 526 32.49 9.02 7.25
C PHE A 526 33.23 9.71 8.38
#